data_49e3eadac78e3cbbfe2ba833840f54e2
#
_entry.id   49e3eadac78e3cbbfe2ba833840f54e2
#
_cell.length_a   1.000
_cell.length_b   1.000
_cell.length_c   1.000
_cell.angle_alpha   90.00
_cell.angle_beta   90.00
_cell.angle_gamma   90.00
#
_symmetry.space_group_name_H-M   'P 1'
#
loop_
_entity.id
_entity.type
_entity.pdbx_description
1 polymer ?
#
loop_
_entity_poly.entity_id
_entity_poly.type
_entity_poly.pdbx_seq_one_letter_code
_entity_poly.pdbx_strand_id
1 'polypeptide(L)'
;ALYSSGRTKVILVSGDNPTRYYDEPGAMKKYLVRVKGIPASKIVPDRAGFDTYDTCVRARRIFGVHSAILVTQEYHELRALATCRMTGLDAVGVPDRGQPRDDVWWYGLGREFGSRLKMIWDVVSRREPTLGGTDDGVREALNSR
;
A
#
# COMPACT_ATOMS: atom_id res chain seq x y z
N ALA A 1 -5.93 9.34 -14.14
CA ALA A 1 -5.75 8.98 -12.74
C ALA A 1 -4.52 9.68 -12.13
N LEU A 2 -4.18 9.40 -10.84
CA LEU A 2 -3.19 10.16 -10.05
C LEU A 2 -1.80 10.27 -10.71
N TYR A 3 -1.28 9.19 -11.28
CA TYR A 3 0.00 9.22 -11.99
C TYR A 3 -0.08 10.06 -13.27
N SER A 4 -1.09 9.84 -14.10
CA SER A 4 -1.25 10.57 -15.38
C SER A 4 -1.52 12.06 -15.19
N SER A 5 -2.04 12.48 -14.02
CA SER A 5 -2.24 13.90 -13.67
C SER A 5 -1.00 14.54 -13.03
N GLY A 6 0.10 13.80 -12.89
CA GLY A 6 1.33 14.30 -12.27
C GLY A 6 1.27 14.46 -10.74
N ARG A 7 0.19 14.01 -10.09
CA ARG A 7 0.04 14.10 -8.63
C ARG A 7 0.94 13.14 -7.87
N THR A 8 1.40 12.07 -8.51
CA THR A 8 2.39 11.15 -7.97
C THR A 8 3.45 10.85 -9.02
N LYS A 9 4.68 10.66 -8.59
CA LYS A 9 5.84 10.39 -9.46
C LYS A 9 6.21 8.90 -9.49
N VAL A 10 5.87 8.18 -8.44
CA VAL A 10 6.20 6.75 -8.25
C VAL A 10 5.00 6.07 -7.64
N ILE A 11 4.80 4.81 -7.97
CA ILE A 11 3.76 3.96 -7.40
C ILE A 11 4.44 2.84 -6.61
N LEU A 12 4.18 2.78 -5.32
CA LEU A 12 4.53 1.65 -4.46
C LEU A 12 3.32 0.71 -4.42
N VAL A 13 3.46 -0.50 -4.94
CA VAL A 13 2.42 -1.54 -4.88
C VAL A 13 2.79 -2.51 -3.77
N SER A 14 2.03 -2.49 -2.70
CA SER A 14 2.27 -3.30 -1.51
C SER A 14 1.19 -4.37 -1.38
N GLY A 15 1.60 -5.57 -1.08
CA GLY A 15 0.71 -6.71 -0.93
C GLY A 15 1.44 -7.92 -0.39
N ASP A 16 0.69 -9.00 -0.25
CA ASP A 16 1.17 -10.28 0.25
C ASP A 16 1.78 -11.13 -0.89
N ASN A 17 2.74 -11.97 -0.52
CA ASN A 17 3.29 -13.01 -1.39
C ASN A 17 3.24 -14.35 -0.61
N PRO A 18 2.02 -14.84 -0.27
CA PRO A 18 1.87 -15.98 0.63
C PRO A 18 2.32 -17.31 0.02
N THR A 19 2.44 -17.39 -1.30
CA THR A 19 2.84 -18.61 -2.00
C THR A 19 3.78 -18.35 -3.15
N ARG A 20 4.58 -19.37 -3.50
CA ARG A 20 5.47 -19.34 -4.67
C ARG A 20 4.74 -19.09 -6.00
N TYR A 21 3.42 -19.22 -6.01
CA TYR A 21 2.56 -19.13 -7.19
C TYR A 21 1.76 -17.82 -7.27
N TYR A 22 1.73 -17.01 -6.21
CA TYR A 22 0.93 -15.79 -6.17
C TYR A 22 1.75 -14.60 -5.67
N ASP A 23 2.18 -13.76 -6.61
CA ASP A 23 2.90 -12.50 -6.38
C ASP A 23 1.91 -11.34 -6.66
N GLU A 24 1.16 -10.93 -5.64
CA GLU A 24 0.17 -9.86 -5.78
C GLU A 24 0.78 -8.54 -6.27
N PRO A 25 1.85 -8.01 -5.66
CA PRO A 25 2.50 -6.79 -6.14
C PRO A 25 3.04 -6.91 -7.57
N GLY A 26 3.54 -8.08 -7.94
CA GLY A 26 3.98 -8.35 -9.31
C GLY A 26 2.83 -8.36 -10.31
N ALA A 27 1.68 -8.93 -9.96
CA ALA A 27 0.48 -8.90 -10.78
C ALA A 27 -0.04 -7.46 -10.96
N MET A 28 -0.10 -6.69 -9.87
CA MET A 28 -0.45 -5.27 -9.90
C MET A 28 0.50 -4.48 -10.81
N LYS A 29 1.81 -4.67 -10.68
CA LYS A 29 2.81 -4.03 -11.55
C LYS A 29 2.58 -4.38 -13.01
N LYS A 30 2.37 -5.65 -13.35
CA LYS A 30 2.08 -6.08 -14.73
C LYS A 30 0.84 -5.39 -15.29
N TYR A 31 -0.23 -5.30 -14.51
CA TYR A 31 -1.45 -4.61 -14.91
C TYR A 31 -1.21 -3.12 -15.18
N LEU A 32 -0.54 -2.42 -14.26
CA LEU A 32 -0.24 -0.99 -14.38
C LEU A 32 0.62 -0.69 -15.60
N VAL A 33 1.59 -1.56 -15.91
CA VAL A 33 2.43 -1.40 -17.11
C VAL A 33 1.63 -1.69 -18.37
N ARG A 34 0.97 -2.85 -18.46
CA ARG A 34 0.36 -3.34 -19.71
C ARG A 34 -0.94 -2.64 -20.04
N VAL A 35 -1.77 -2.34 -19.03
CA VAL A 35 -3.13 -1.81 -19.24
C VAL A 35 -3.18 -0.30 -19.05
N LYS A 36 -2.40 0.24 -18.10
CA LYS A 36 -2.40 1.68 -17.82
C LYS A 36 -1.24 2.43 -18.45
N GLY A 37 -0.29 1.74 -19.10
CA GLY A 37 0.85 2.35 -19.80
C GLY A 37 1.85 3.06 -18.88
N ILE A 38 1.90 2.70 -17.60
CA ILE A 38 2.81 3.32 -16.65
C ILE A 38 4.19 2.69 -16.80
N PRO A 39 5.27 3.49 -16.92
CA PRO A 39 6.62 2.96 -17.05
C PRO A 39 6.98 2.02 -15.90
N ALA A 40 7.56 0.86 -16.21
CA ALA A 40 7.91 -0.15 -15.21
C ALA A 40 8.91 0.38 -14.16
N SER A 41 9.76 1.34 -14.54
CA SER A 41 10.71 2.03 -13.64
C SER A 41 10.03 2.91 -12.59
N LYS A 42 8.78 3.30 -12.80
CA LYS A 42 7.99 4.12 -11.87
C LYS A 42 7.10 3.31 -10.92
N ILE A 43 7.21 1.97 -10.97
CA ILE A 43 6.39 1.08 -10.15
C ILE A 43 7.31 0.18 -9.33
N VAL A 44 7.27 0.33 -8.02
CA VAL A 44 8.07 -0.41 -7.04
C VAL A 44 7.20 -1.43 -6.32
N PRO A 45 7.48 -2.73 -6.42
CA PRO A 45 6.72 -3.75 -5.70
C PRO A 45 7.26 -3.93 -4.28
N ASP A 46 6.38 -3.85 -3.28
CA ASP A 46 6.64 -4.30 -1.91
C ASP A 46 5.93 -5.63 -1.66
N ARG A 47 6.70 -6.71 -1.57
CA ARG A 47 6.21 -8.09 -1.41
C ARG A 47 6.08 -8.54 0.05
N ALA A 48 6.24 -7.62 0.99
CA ALA A 48 6.18 -7.90 2.42
C ALA A 48 5.21 -6.99 3.16
N GLY A 49 4.28 -6.39 2.44
CA GLY A 49 3.15 -5.67 3.00
C GLY A 49 2.03 -6.63 3.41
N PHE A 50 2.32 -7.51 4.38
CA PHE A 50 1.40 -8.58 4.81
C PHE A 50 0.13 -8.06 5.47
N ASP A 51 0.19 -6.88 6.05
CA ASP A 51 -0.97 -6.17 6.57
C ASP A 51 -0.79 -4.65 6.42
N THR A 52 -1.82 -3.90 6.80
CA THR A 52 -1.81 -2.44 6.66
C THR A 52 -0.70 -1.78 7.48
N TYR A 53 -0.41 -2.30 8.67
CA TYR A 53 0.66 -1.80 9.53
C TYR A 53 2.04 -2.01 8.86
N ASP A 54 2.31 -3.24 8.38
CA ASP A 54 3.54 -3.55 7.65
C ASP A 54 3.71 -2.64 6.44
N THR A 55 2.66 -2.49 5.61
CA THR A 55 2.67 -1.59 4.45
C THR A 55 3.10 -0.17 4.83
N CYS A 56 2.50 0.42 5.88
CA CYS A 56 2.80 1.79 6.29
C CYS A 56 4.20 1.94 6.87
N VAL A 57 4.61 1.03 7.77
CA VAL A 57 5.94 1.06 8.38
C VAL A 57 7.02 0.82 7.35
N ARG A 58 6.82 -0.12 6.43
CA ARG A 58 7.76 -0.42 5.35
C ARG A 58 7.90 0.73 4.37
N ALA A 59 6.77 1.32 3.93
CA ALA A 59 6.81 2.52 3.10
C ALA A 59 7.69 3.61 3.73
N ARG A 60 7.50 3.87 5.03
CA ARG A 60 8.22 4.92 5.75
C ARG A 60 9.68 4.58 6.04
N ARG A 61 9.95 3.40 6.61
CA ARG A 61 11.27 3.04 7.15
C ARG A 61 12.17 2.32 6.14
N ILE A 62 11.58 1.51 5.23
CA ILE A 62 12.34 0.69 4.29
C ILE A 62 12.49 1.39 2.96
N PHE A 63 11.40 1.90 2.39
CA PHE A 63 11.41 2.59 1.10
C PHE A 63 11.65 4.11 1.19
N GLY A 64 11.78 4.66 2.39
CA GLY A 64 12.08 6.08 2.60
C GLY A 64 10.98 7.05 2.15
N VAL A 65 9.73 6.58 2.07
CA VAL A 65 8.59 7.42 1.68
C VAL A 65 8.21 8.34 2.84
N HIS A 66 8.19 9.64 2.61
CA HIS A 66 7.80 10.65 3.60
C HIS A 66 6.33 11.06 3.47
N SER A 67 5.84 11.17 2.24
CA SER A 67 4.45 11.51 1.93
C SER A 67 3.89 10.57 0.87
N ALA A 68 2.61 10.22 0.98
CA ALA A 68 1.95 9.29 0.07
C ALA A 68 0.48 9.61 -0.14
N ILE A 69 -0.03 9.24 -1.32
CA ILE A 69 -1.45 9.12 -1.59
C ILE A 69 -1.81 7.65 -1.49
N LEU A 70 -2.61 7.31 -0.48
CA LEU A 70 -3.12 5.95 -0.28
C LEU A 70 -4.32 5.70 -1.17
N VAL A 71 -4.29 4.59 -1.90
CA VAL A 71 -5.43 4.11 -2.70
C VAL A 71 -5.80 2.72 -2.21
N THR A 72 -7.00 2.58 -1.69
CA THR A 72 -7.53 1.31 -1.18
C THR A 72 -9.06 1.31 -1.25
N GLN A 73 -9.70 0.20 -0.88
CA GLN A 73 -11.15 0.09 -0.88
C GLN A 73 -11.79 1.11 0.07
N GLU A 74 -12.97 1.62 -0.30
CA GLU A 74 -13.68 2.66 0.45
C GLU A 74 -13.87 2.29 1.93
N TYR A 75 -14.29 1.06 2.23
CA TYR A 75 -14.52 0.61 3.62
C TYR A 75 -13.23 0.52 4.45
N HIS A 76 -12.09 0.36 3.79
CA HIS A 76 -10.77 0.19 4.41
C HIS A 76 -9.99 1.50 4.57
N GLU A 77 -10.32 2.53 3.78
CA GLU A 77 -9.52 3.76 3.63
C GLU A 77 -9.25 4.47 4.96
N LEU A 78 -10.26 4.67 5.78
CA LEU A 78 -10.10 5.40 7.06
C LEU A 78 -9.12 4.70 7.99
N ARG A 79 -9.19 3.37 8.10
CA ARG A 79 -8.26 2.60 8.94
C ARG A 79 -6.85 2.63 8.37
N ALA A 80 -6.69 2.44 7.07
CA ALA A 80 -5.38 2.49 6.42
C ALA A 80 -4.73 3.86 6.59
N LEU A 81 -5.49 4.94 6.40
CA LEU A 81 -5.02 6.30 6.58
C LEU A 81 -4.59 6.58 8.02
N ALA A 82 -5.41 6.19 9.01
CA ALA A 82 -5.06 6.33 10.42
C ALA A 82 -3.78 5.56 10.76
N THR A 83 -3.67 4.29 10.33
CA THR A 83 -2.48 3.46 10.55
C THR A 83 -1.23 4.12 10.00
N CYS A 84 -1.26 4.57 8.74
CA CYS A 84 -0.09 5.18 8.11
C CYS A 84 0.34 6.48 8.81
N ARG A 85 -0.61 7.34 9.19
CA ARG A 85 -0.31 8.57 9.92
C ARG A 85 0.28 8.30 11.30
N MET A 86 -0.27 7.33 12.03
CA MET A 86 0.24 6.93 13.35
C MET A 86 1.63 6.29 13.28
N THR A 87 2.02 5.72 12.14
CA THR A 87 3.38 5.20 11.90
C THR A 87 4.36 6.25 11.34
N GLY A 88 3.92 7.51 11.22
CA GLY A 88 4.76 8.64 10.81
C GLY A 88 4.86 8.88 9.30
N LEU A 89 3.98 8.28 8.52
CA LEU A 89 3.83 8.57 7.09
C LEU A 89 2.82 9.71 6.91
N ASP A 90 3.23 10.81 6.27
CA ASP A 90 2.30 11.87 5.86
C ASP A 90 1.44 11.35 4.72
N ALA A 91 0.19 11.01 5.01
CA ALA A 91 -0.69 10.32 4.08
C ALA A 91 -2.02 11.04 3.87
N VAL A 92 -2.47 11.05 2.62
CA VAL A 92 -3.84 11.40 2.24
C VAL A 92 -4.51 10.21 1.56
N GLY A 93 -5.80 10.02 1.79
CA GLY A 93 -6.56 8.90 1.25
C GLY A 93 -7.30 9.27 -0.04
N VAL A 94 -7.38 8.32 -0.95
CA VAL A 94 -8.28 8.35 -2.11
C VAL A 94 -8.95 7.00 -2.19
N PRO A 95 -10.24 6.89 -1.78
CA PRO A 95 -10.94 5.62 -1.80
C PRO A 95 -11.21 5.15 -3.22
N ASP A 96 -11.01 3.85 -3.46
CA ASP A 96 -11.51 3.20 -4.66
C ASP A 96 -13.01 2.89 -4.48
N ARG A 97 -13.84 3.63 -5.20
CA ARG A 97 -15.29 3.47 -5.24
C ARG A 97 -15.77 2.65 -6.44
N GLY A 98 -14.84 2.17 -7.25
CA GLY A 98 -15.17 1.39 -8.46
C GLY A 98 -15.50 -0.08 -8.20
N GLN A 99 -15.39 -0.56 -6.96
CA GLN A 99 -15.69 -1.92 -6.61
C GLN A 99 -17.21 -2.14 -6.44
N PRO A 100 -17.77 -3.24 -6.97
CA PRO A 100 -19.16 -3.60 -6.71
C PRO A 100 -19.36 -3.87 -5.22
N ARG A 101 -20.54 -3.49 -4.71
CA ARG A 101 -20.96 -3.79 -3.32
C ARG A 101 -21.56 -5.18 -3.24
N ASP A 102 -20.76 -6.20 -3.54
CA ASP A 102 -21.10 -7.61 -3.45
C ASP A 102 -20.82 -8.20 -2.04
N ASP A 103 -20.99 -9.51 -1.90
CA ASP A 103 -20.77 -10.20 -0.63
C ASP A 103 -19.34 -10.05 -0.12
N VAL A 104 -18.36 -9.94 -1.02
CA VAL A 104 -16.95 -9.72 -0.68
C VAL A 104 -16.76 -8.34 -0.06
N TRP A 105 -17.45 -7.33 -0.59
CA TRP A 105 -17.43 -5.97 -0.03
C TRP A 105 -18.04 -5.94 1.38
N TRP A 106 -19.21 -6.56 1.58
CA TRP A 106 -19.88 -6.61 2.88
C TRP A 106 -19.07 -7.41 3.91
N TYR A 107 -18.46 -8.51 3.50
CA TYR A 107 -17.53 -9.27 4.35
C TYR A 107 -16.31 -8.40 4.75
N GLY A 108 -15.73 -7.68 3.81
CA GLY A 108 -14.64 -6.74 4.06
C GLY A 108 -15.01 -5.67 5.10
N LEU A 109 -16.18 -5.05 4.93
CA LEU A 109 -16.69 -4.06 5.87
C LEU A 109 -16.90 -4.64 7.29
N GLY A 110 -17.44 -5.86 7.40
CA GLY A 110 -17.61 -6.54 8.69
C GLY A 110 -16.26 -6.83 9.38
N ARG A 111 -15.25 -7.23 8.63
CA ARG A 111 -13.88 -7.45 9.15
C ARG A 111 -13.21 -6.18 9.70
N GLU A 112 -13.56 -5.02 9.18
CA GLU A 112 -12.95 -3.75 9.63
C GLU A 112 -13.13 -3.52 11.13
N PHE A 113 -14.24 -4.00 11.72
CA PHE A 113 -14.45 -3.84 13.16
C PHE A 113 -13.38 -4.54 14.01
N GLY A 114 -13.07 -5.81 13.72
CA GLY A 114 -12.01 -6.55 14.42
C GLY A 114 -10.60 -6.03 14.06
N SER A 115 -10.41 -5.63 12.81
CA SER A 115 -9.12 -5.12 12.33
C SER A 115 -8.70 -3.80 12.99
N ARG A 116 -9.64 -3.01 13.51
CA ARG A 116 -9.34 -1.78 14.27
C ARG A 116 -8.63 -2.06 15.58
N LEU A 117 -9.03 -3.11 16.30
CA LEU A 117 -8.38 -3.51 17.55
C LEU A 117 -6.94 -4.01 17.29
N LYS A 118 -6.74 -4.82 16.24
CA LYS A 118 -5.40 -5.24 15.82
C LYS A 118 -4.54 -4.04 15.46
N MET A 119 -5.05 -3.08 14.70
CA MET A 119 -4.34 -1.86 14.34
C MET A 119 -3.83 -1.11 15.58
N ILE A 120 -4.69 -0.90 16.58
CA ILE A 120 -4.31 -0.20 17.82
C ILE A 120 -3.17 -0.95 18.50
N TRP A 121 -3.27 -2.27 18.60
CA TRP A 121 -2.22 -3.10 19.19
C TRP A 121 -0.89 -2.98 18.43
N ASP A 122 -0.91 -3.13 17.10
CA ASP A 122 0.28 -3.07 16.26
C ASP A 122 0.99 -1.70 16.36
N VAL A 123 0.21 -0.61 16.40
CA VAL A 123 0.74 0.75 16.53
C VAL A 123 1.31 1.00 17.92
N VAL A 124 0.59 0.63 18.99
CA VAL A 124 1.02 0.86 20.38
C VAL A 124 2.24 0.03 20.72
N SER A 125 2.27 -1.23 20.30
CA SER A 125 3.42 -2.14 20.51
C SER A 125 4.64 -1.76 19.67
N ARG A 126 4.48 -0.87 18.68
CA ARG A 126 5.53 -0.51 17.71
C ARG A 126 6.21 -1.74 17.10
N ARG A 127 5.39 -2.74 16.76
CA ARG A 127 5.86 -4.00 16.19
C ARG A 127 6.83 -3.73 15.03
N GLU A 128 7.96 -4.43 15.01
CA GLU A 128 8.85 -4.38 13.85
C GLU A 128 8.17 -5.02 12.62
N PRO A 129 8.39 -4.49 11.43
CA PRO A 129 7.83 -5.08 10.21
C PRO A 129 8.44 -6.46 9.98
N THR A 130 7.65 -7.37 9.41
CA THR A 130 7.99 -8.79 9.27
C THR A 130 9.30 -9.03 8.51
N LEU A 131 9.63 -8.18 7.54
CA LEU A 131 10.92 -8.15 6.86
C LEU A 131 11.49 -6.74 6.97
N GLY A 132 12.59 -6.61 7.70
CA GLY A 132 13.33 -5.37 7.85
C GLY A 132 14.33 -5.13 6.70
N GLY A 133 15.19 -4.12 6.88
CA GLY A 133 16.23 -3.73 5.91
C GLY A 133 15.94 -2.37 5.30
N THR A 134 16.66 -2.04 4.23
CA THR A 134 16.45 -0.82 3.43
C THR A 134 16.27 -1.22 1.96
N ASP A 135 15.42 -0.49 1.24
CA ASP A 135 15.19 -0.68 -0.18
C ASP A 135 15.19 0.68 -0.88
N ASP A 136 16.07 0.84 -1.83
CA ASP A 136 16.26 2.09 -2.57
C ASP A 136 15.34 2.22 -3.79
N GLY A 137 14.49 1.24 -4.04
CA GLY A 137 13.65 1.19 -5.24
C GLY A 137 12.80 2.43 -5.47
N VAL A 138 12.24 3.03 -4.42
CA VAL A 138 11.47 4.29 -4.54
C VAL A 138 12.39 5.45 -4.91
N ARG A 139 13.58 5.54 -4.31
CA ARG A 139 14.56 6.58 -4.61
C ARG A 139 15.07 6.44 -6.05
N GLU A 140 15.36 5.23 -6.49
CA GLU A 140 15.79 4.95 -7.87
C GLU A 140 14.68 5.29 -8.86
N ALA A 141 13.43 4.91 -8.56
CA ALA A 141 12.27 5.23 -9.38
C ALA A 141 12.00 6.74 -9.49
N LEU A 142 12.24 7.51 -8.42
CA LEU A 142 12.15 8.97 -8.45
C LEU A 142 13.19 9.59 -9.39
N ASN A 143 14.40 9.04 -9.43
CA ASN A 143 15.53 9.54 -10.22
C ASN A 143 15.55 8.99 -11.67
N SER A 144 14.79 7.95 -11.99
CA SER A 144 14.70 7.43 -13.35
C SER A 144 14.03 8.47 -14.27
N ARG A 145 14.57 8.66 -15.46
CA ARG A 145 14.02 9.51 -16.53
C ARG A 145 12.88 8.83 -17.27
#